data_0d1bac36d065ee2eb404c978d3d28895
#
_entry.id   0d1bac36d065ee2eb404c978d3d28895
#
_cell.length_a   1.000
_cell.length_b   1.000
_cell.length_c   1.000
_cell.angle_alpha   90.00
_cell.angle_beta   90.00
_cell.angle_gamma   90.00
#
_symmetry.space_group_name_H-M   'P 1'
#
loop_
_entity.id
_entity.type
_entity.pdbx_description
1 polymer ?
#
loop_
_entity_poly.entity_id
_entity_poly.type
_entity_poly.pdbx_seq_one_letter_code
_entity_poly.pdbx_strand_id
1 'polypeptide(L)'
;LTARAGLGMLQALGIYIVLECALYVLAVVLLIAVAVTVGKRNFSHFMGGLVPVQAVAASTQSSLATLPAMLDSAQNRLGIPARISGLVLPMAVSLFRITSPIQYIATACFIAWALGVHLSPAQLATGVALSVLVSMGSVGLPGQAIFLATNLPITSAMGLPIAALPVLMAVDAIPDVLATVGNVTGDMTATAVVAARSEDVLDPG
;
A
#
# COMPACT_ATOMS: atom_id res chain seq x y z
N LEU A 1 2.60 22.93 -31.51
CA LEU A 1 1.64 22.81 -30.38
C LEU A 1 1.59 21.38 -29.83
N THR A 2 1.50 20.35 -30.67
CA THR A 2 1.41 18.93 -30.26
C THR A 2 2.63 18.42 -29.48
N ALA A 3 3.86 18.79 -29.89
CA ALA A 3 5.09 18.35 -29.20
C ALA A 3 5.21 18.93 -27.78
N ARG A 4 4.81 20.20 -27.58
CA ARG A 4 4.83 20.83 -26.24
C ARG A 4 3.74 20.24 -25.33
N ALA A 5 2.57 19.93 -25.85
CA ALA A 5 1.50 19.25 -25.11
C ALA A 5 1.93 17.83 -24.68
N GLY A 6 2.61 17.10 -25.57
CA GLY A 6 3.14 15.77 -25.26
C GLY A 6 4.23 15.80 -24.16
N LEU A 7 5.16 16.76 -24.23
CA LEU A 7 6.18 16.93 -23.19
C LEU A 7 5.58 17.30 -21.82
N GLY A 8 4.57 18.19 -21.80
CA GLY A 8 3.87 18.53 -20.55
C GLY A 8 3.15 17.33 -19.92
N MET A 9 2.53 16.47 -20.75
CA MET A 9 1.89 15.25 -20.28
C MET A 9 2.92 14.25 -19.72
N LEU A 10 4.04 14.03 -20.41
CA LEU A 10 5.12 13.16 -19.90
C LEU A 10 5.69 13.67 -18.59
N GLN A 11 5.89 14.98 -18.45
CA GLN A 11 6.33 15.58 -17.20
C GLN A 11 5.32 15.36 -16.07
N ALA A 12 4.04 15.57 -16.32
CA ALA A 12 2.98 15.33 -15.33
C ALA A 12 2.94 13.86 -14.88
N LEU A 13 3.02 12.91 -15.82
CA LEU A 13 3.06 11.47 -15.49
C LEU A 13 4.33 11.12 -14.68
N GLY A 14 5.48 11.72 -15.02
CA GLY A 14 6.71 11.56 -14.23
C GLY A 14 6.56 12.07 -12.80
N ILE A 15 5.91 13.22 -12.60
CA ILE A 15 5.59 13.75 -11.26
C ILE A 15 4.67 12.80 -10.51
N TYR A 16 3.63 12.25 -11.14
CA TYR A 16 2.73 11.27 -10.55
C TYR A 16 3.48 10.05 -10.04
N ILE A 17 4.32 9.42 -10.88
CA ILE A 17 5.11 8.24 -10.51
C ILE A 17 6.02 8.55 -9.32
N VAL A 18 6.76 9.66 -9.35
CA VAL A 18 7.69 10.05 -8.28
C VAL A 18 6.93 10.30 -6.97
N LEU A 19 5.78 10.98 -7.04
CA LEU A 19 4.95 11.27 -5.88
C LEU A 19 4.45 9.97 -5.22
N GLU A 20 3.85 9.07 -5.98
CA GLU A 20 3.36 7.77 -5.50
C GLU A 20 4.50 6.94 -4.89
N CYS A 21 5.63 6.80 -5.61
CA CYS A 21 6.79 6.08 -5.10
C CYS A 21 7.32 6.67 -3.78
N ALA A 22 7.40 8.00 -3.68
CA ALA A 22 7.86 8.66 -2.45
C ALA A 22 6.93 8.40 -1.27
N LEU A 23 5.61 8.43 -1.49
CA LEU A 23 4.60 8.14 -0.47
C LEU A 23 4.69 6.67 0.01
N TYR A 24 4.91 5.71 -0.90
CA TYR A 24 5.06 4.30 -0.52
C TYR A 24 6.36 4.04 0.22
N VAL A 25 7.47 4.64 -0.19
CA VAL A 25 8.74 4.54 0.54
C VAL A 25 8.58 5.11 1.95
N LEU A 26 7.93 6.27 2.09
CA LEU A 26 7.62 6.85 3.40
C LEU A 26 6.79 5.89 4.26
N ALA A 27 5.74 5.30 3.67
CA ALA A 27 4.90 4.32 4.37
C ALA A 27 5.72 3.10 4.84
N VAL A 28 6.59 2.55 3.98
CA VAL A 28 7.48 1.43 4.33
C VAL A 28 8.38 1.79 5.50
N VAL A 29 9.01 2.97 5.49
CA VAL A 29 9.88 3.44 6.58
C VAL A 29 9.10 3.55 7.89
N LEU A 30 7.91 4.14 7.87
CA LEU A 30 7.05 4.27 9.04
C LEU A 30 6.60 2.91 9.58
N LEU A 31 6.24 1.97 8.71
CA LEU A 31 5.85 0.62 9.10
C LEU A 31 7.00 -0.16 9.74
N ILE A 32 8.21 -0.06 9.21
CA ILE A 32 9.41 -0.66 9.82
C ILE A 32 9.66 -0.02 11.20
N ALA A 33 9.52 1.30 11.34
CA ALA A 33 9.64 1.95 12.62
C ALA A 33 8.60 1.44 13.64
N VAL A 34 7.36 1.19 13.21
CA VAL A 34 6.32 0.56 14.06
C VAL A 34 6.69 -0.87 14.44
N ALA A 35 7.22 -1.68 13.53
CA ALA A 35 7.66 -3.04 13.84
C ALA A 35 8.77 -3.06 14.91
N VAL A 36 9.70 -2.11 14.84
CA VAL A 36 10.81 -2.00 15.79
C VAL A 36 10.33 -1.48 17.15
N THR A 37 9.50 -0.44 17.17
CA THR A 37 9.09 0.24 18.41
C THR A 37 7.93 -0.47 19.10
N VAL A 38 6.83 -0.69 18.38
CA VAL A 38 5.61 -1.28 18.94
C VAL A 38 5.66 -2.81 18.89
N GLY A 39 6.19 -3.37 17.79
CA GLY A 39 6.39 -4.81 17.63
C GLY A 39 7.59 -5.37 18.40
N LYS A 40 8.34 -4.50 19.11
CA LYS A 40 9.50 -4.87 19.93
C LYS A 40 10.54 -5.74 19.18
N ARG A 41 10.65 -5.56 17.84
CA ARG A 41 11.57 -6.35 17.00
C ARG A 41 12.92 -5.65 16.87
N ASN A 42 14.00 -6.41 16.96
CA ASN A 42 15.32 -5.88 16.57
C ASN A 42 15.32 -5.55 15.08
N PHE A 43 15.79 -4.36 14.71
CA PHE A 43 15.77 -3.87 13.32
C PHE A 43 16.45 -4.83 12.34
N SER A 44 17.68 -5.28 12.64
CA SER A 44 18.43 -6.17 11.75
C SER A 44 17.74 -7.53 11.58
N HIS A 45 17.20 -8.08 12.67
CA HIS A 45 16.47 -9.34 12.65
C HIS A 45 15.17 -9.22 11.84
N PHE A 46 14.39 -8.16 12.06
CA PHE A 46 13.17 -7.91 11.31
C PHE A 46 13.44 -7.72 9.81
N MET A 47 14.46 -6.93 9.45
CA MET A 47 14.87 -6.76 8.06
C MET A 47 15.35 -8.06 7.42
N GLY A 48 16.04 -8.93 8.16
CA GLY A 48 16.45 -10.26 7.68
C GLY A 48 15.28 -11.16 7.27
N GLY A 49 14.13 -11.01 7.96
CA GLY A 49 12.89 -11.69 7.56
C GLY A 49 12.11 -10.92 6.47
N LEU A 50 12.09 -9.59 6.52
CA LEU A 50 11.28 -8.76 5.64
C LEU A 50 11.81 -8.70 4.20
N VAL A 51 13.13 -8.49 4.01
CA VAL A 51 13.72 -8.26 2.67
C VAL A 51 13.43 -9.39 1.68
N PRO A 52 13.56 -10.68 2.01
CA PRO A 52 13.20 -11.75 1.08
C PRO A 52 11.73 -11.72 0.66
N VAL A 53 10.84 -11.37 1.59
CA VAL A 53 9.41 -11.24 1.33
C VAL A 53 9.11 -10.05 0.41
N GLN A 54 9.78 -8.91 0.65
CA GLN A 54 9.68 -7.73 -0.23
C GLN A 54 10.16 -8.03 -1.67
N ALA A 55 11.20 -8.86 -1.83
CA ALA A 55 11.67 -9.27 -3.15
C ALA A 55 10.63 -10.09 -3.91
N VAL A 56 9.93 -11.01 -3.24
CA VAL A 56 8.79 -11.75 -3.83
C VAL A 56 7.64 -10.82 -4.16
N ALA A 57 7.30 -9.90 -3.26
CA ALA A 57 6.24 -8.90 -3.46
C ALA A 57 6.53 -8.01 -4.68
N ALA A 58 7.76 -7.51 -4.81
CA ALA A 58 8.18 -6.68 -5.93
C ALA A 58 8.11 -7.42 -7.28
N SER A 59 8.41 -8.71 -7.29
CA SER A 59 8.38 -9.52 -8.52
C SER A 59 6.97 -9.95 -8.92
N THR A 60 6.08 -10.20 -7.95
CA THR A 60 4.71 -10.70 -8.21
C THR A 60 3.69 -9.59 -8.32
N GLN A 61 3.96 -8.41 -7.75
CA GLN A 61 3.01 -7.30 -7.59
C GLN A 61 1.67 -7.75 -6.96
N SER A 62 1.71 -8.80 -6.13
CA SER A 62 0.53 -9.38 -5.49
C SER A 62 0.85 -9.80 -4.06
N SER A 63 0.21 -9.15 -3.09
CA SER A 63 0.31 -9.52 -1.68
C SER A 63 -0.22 -10.93 -1.44
N LEU A 64 -1.28 -11.33 -2.16
CA LEU A 64 -1.84 -12.67 -2.05
C LEU A 64 -0.86 -13.74 -2.56
N ALA A 65 -0.20 -13.51 -3.68
CA ALA A 65 0.84 -14.43 -4.19
C ALA A 65 2.08 -14.47 -3.29
N THR A 66 2.31 -13.43 -2.49
CA THR A 66 3.43 -13.34 -1.54
C THR A 66 3.12 -14.03 -0.20
N LEU A 67 1.87 -14.37 0.10
CA LEU A 67 1.45 -14.93 1.39
C LEU A 67 2.26 -16.16 1.83
N PRO A 68 2.57 -17.15 0.97
CA PRO A 68 3.43 -18.27 1.38
C PRO A 68 4.82 -17.85 1.87
N ALA A 69 5.45 -16.89 1.19
CA ALA A 69 6.75 -16.35 1.59
C ALA A 69 6.67 -15.56 2.91
N MET A 70 5.57 -14.83 3.14
CA MET A 70 5.32 -14.15 4.42
C MET A 70 5.18 -15.15 5.57
N LEU A 71 4.41 -16.22 5.38
CA LEU A 71 4.22 -17.28 6.39
C LEU A 71 5.55 -17.97 6.72
N ASP A 72 6.30 -18.38 5.71
CA ASP A 72 7.62 -18.99 5.90
C ASP A 72 8.56 -18.06 6.66
N SER A 73 8.67 -16.81 6.24
CA SER A 73 9.56 -15.85 6.88
C SER A 73 9.14 -15.51 8.31
N ALA A 74 7.83 -15.32 8.56
CA ALA A 74 7.32 -15.03 9.90
C ALA A 74 7.65 -16.16 10.88
N GLN A 75 7.49 -17.42 10.45
CA GLN A 75 7.70 -18.59 11.30
C GLN A 75 9.18 -18.94 11.45
N ASN A 76 9.89 -19.09 10.32
CA ASN A 76 11.23 -19.67 10.29
C ASN A 76 12.36 -18.64 10.46
N ARG A 77 12.12 -17.36 10.12
CA ARG A 77 13.11 -16.29 10.26
C ARG A 77 12.84 -15.38 11.44
N LEU A 78 11.57 -15.00 11.68
CA LEU A 78 11.21 -14.07 12.74
C LEU A 78 10.76 -14.77 14.03
N GLY A 79 10.64 -16.11 14.03
CA GLY A 79 10.27 -16.90 15.20
C GLY A 79 8.83 -16.63 15.69
N ILE A 80 7.95 -16.11 14.81
CA ILE A 80 6.55 -15.82 15.18
C ILE A 80 5.77 -17.14 15.19
N PRO A 81 5.05 -17.46 16.28
CA PRO A 81 4.28 -18.69 16.38
C PRO A 81 3.31 -18.89 15.20
N ALA A 82 3.24 -20.13 14.67
CA ALA A 82 2.38 -20.47 13.54
C ALA A 82 0.90 -20.15 13.77
N ARG A 83 0.43 -20.25 15.04
CA ARG A 83 -0.94 -19.87 15.44
C ARG A 83 -1.24 -18.39 15.20
N ILE A 84 -0.23 -17.51 15.34
CA ILE A 84 -0.37 -16.06 15.14
C ILE A 84 -0.21 -15.73 13.66
N SER A 85 0.90 -16.14 13.04
CA SER A 85 1.16 -15.85 11.63
C SER A 85 0.11 -16.47 10.71
N GLY A 86 -0.33 -17.70 10.99
CA GLY A 86 -1.36 -18.39 10.21
C GLY A 86 -2.76 -17.77 10.31
N LEU A 87 -3.04 -16.97 11.33
CA LEU A 87 -4.29 -16.23 11.47
C LEU A 87 -4.14 -14.81 10.92
N VAL A 88 -3.11 -14.08 11.36
CA VAL A 88 -2.98 -12.65 11.08
C VAL A 88 -2.64 -12.38 9.61
N LEU A 89 -1.69 -13.11 9.02
CA LEU A 89 -1.25 -12.85 7.63
C LEU A 89 -2.37 -13.05 6.59
N PRO A 90 -3.14 -14.17 6.59
CA PRO A 90 -4.26 -14.32 5.66
C PRO A 90 -5.33 -13.25 5.82
N MET A 91 -5.62 -12.83 7.06
CA MET A 91 -6.57 -11.75 7.32
C MET A 91 -6.02 -10.39 6.83
N ALA A 92 -4.75 -10.10 7.10
CA ALA A 92 -4.11 -8.86 6.70
C ALA A 92 -4.10 -8.70 5.17
N VAL A 93 -3.65 -9.72 4.44
CA VAL A 93 -3.64 -9.72 2.96
C VAL A 93 -5.04 -9.54 2.37
N SER A 94 -6.08 -10.04 3.06
CA SER A 94 -7.46 -9.96 2.57
C SER A 94 -8.16 -8.63 2.87
N LEU A 95 -7.81 -7.99 4.00
CA LEU A 95 -8.56 -6.84 4.53
C LEU A 95 -7.71 -5.57 4.71
N PHE A 96 -6.37 -5.69 4.75
CA PHE A 96 -5.50 -4.63 5.20
C PHE A 96 -4.47 -4.22 4.13
N ARG A 97 -4.92 -3.46 3.15
CA ARG A 97 -4.04 -2.88 2.12
C ARG A 97 -3.71 -1.45 2.47
N ILE A 98 -2.69 -1.26 3.31
CA ILE A 98 -2.36 0.06 3.88
C ILE A 98 -1.92 1.09 2.83
N THR A 99 -1.32 0.68 1.72
CA THR A 99 -0.90 1.59 0.64
C THR A 99 -2.06 1.98 -0.28
N SER A 100 -3.15 1.20 -0.32
CA SER A 100 -4.27 1.47 -1.22
C SER A 100 -4.99 2.80 -0.95
N PRO A 101 -5.34 3.17 0.29
CA PRO A 101 -5.89 4.50 0.57
C PRO A 101 -4.94 5.63 0.18
N ILE A 102 -3.63 5.42 0.32
CA ILE A 102 -2.60 6.40 -0.08
C ILE A 102 -2.68 6.61 -1.60
N GLN A 103 -2.68 5.54 -2.39
CA GLN A 103 -2.81 5.59 -3.84
C GLN A 103 -4.07 6.34 -4.27
N TYR A 104 -5.22 5.95 -3.75
CA TYR A 104 -6.50 6.50 -4.20
C TYR A 104 -6.60 8.02 -3.97
N ILE A 105 -6.15 8.48 -2.79
CA ILE A 105 -6.12 9.91 -2.48
C ILE A 105 -5.06 10.63 -3.29
N ALA A 106 -3.85 10.07 -3.44
CA ALA A 106 -2.78 10.69 -4.22
C ALA A 106 -3.19 10.82 -5.69
N THR A 107 -3.80 9.77 -6.28
CA THR A 107 -4.36 9.78 -7.62
C THR A 107 -5.40 10.89 -7.79
N ALA A 108 -6.38 10.99 -6.88
CA ALA A 108 -7.43 12.02 -6.95
C ALA A 108 -6.86 13.44 -6.78
N CYS A 109 -5.97 13.64 -5.81
CA CYS A 109 -5.30 14.92 -5.60
C CYS A 109 -4.42 15.32 -6.79
N PHE A 110 -3.75 14.34 -7.41
CA PHE A 110 -2.97 14.59 -8.61
C PHE A 110 -3.85 15.04 -9.79
N ILE A 111 -4.99 14.39 -10.00
CA ILE A 111 -5.97 14.81 -11.04
C ILE A 111 -6.45 16.23 -10.76
N ALA A 112 -6.79 16.56 -9.52
CA ALA A 112 -7.21 17.89 -9.13
C ALA A 112 -6.11 18.94 -9.42
N TRP A 113 -4.87 18.64 -9.02
CA TRP A 113 -3.72 19.51 -9.28
C TRP A 113 -3.45 19.71 -10.78
N ALA A 114 -3.45 18.63 -11.56
CA ALA A 114 -3.18 18.67 -13.00
C ALA A 114 -4.23 19.48 -13.78
N LEU A 115 -5.46 19.53 -13.27
CA LEU A 115 -6.57 20.25 -13.89
C LEU A 115 -6.84 21.62 -13.25
N GLY A 116 -6.05 22.03 -12.24
CA GLY A 116 -6.26 23.30 -11.52
C GLY A 116 -7.56 23.34 -10.71
N VAL A 117 -8.08 22.17 -10.30
CA VAL A 117 -9.31 22.07 -9.48
C VAL A 117 -8.95 22.17 -8.00
N HIS A 118 -9.57 23.11 -7.30
CA HIS A 118 -9.43 23.24 -5.85
C HIS A 118 -10.42 22.32 -5.13
N LEU A 119 -9.88 21.35 -4.37
CA LEU A 119 -10.69 20.46 -3.54
C LEU A 119 -11.07 21.15 -2.22
N SER A 120 -12.33 21.12 -1.88
CA SER A 120 -12.79 21.56 -0.56
C SER A 120 -12.41 20.54 0.53
N PRO A 121 -12.36 20.96 1.81
CA PRO A 121 -12.13 20.02 2.93
C PRO A 121 -13.15 18.88 2.99
N ALA A 122 -14.40 19.14 2.60
CA ALA A 122 -15.45 18.13 2.55
C ALA A 122 -15.20 17.08 1.47
N GLN A 123 -14.74 17.47 0.28
CA GLN A 123 -14.37 16.55 -0.79
C GLN A 123 -13.16 15.69 -0.39
N LEU A 124 -12.15 16.29 0.24
CA LEU A 124 -10.99 15.55 0.77
C LEU A 124 -11.42 14.54 1.84
N ALA A 125 -12.25 14.94 2.81
CA ALA A 125 -12.75 14.03 3.84
C ALA A 125 -13.56 12.87 3.24
N THR A 126 -14.41 13.15 2.24
CA THR A 126 -15.16 12.13 1.50
C THR A 126 -14.22 11.16 0.79
N GLY A 127 -13.22 11.69 0.10
CA GLY A 127 -12.21 10.88 -0.59
C GLY A 127 -11.45 9.97 0.38
N VAL A 128 -10.98 10.49 1.51
CA VAL A 128 -10.27 9.70 2.53
C VAL A 128 -11.17 8.60 3.10
N ALA A 129 -12.41 8.91 3.49
CA ALA A 129 -13.34 7.93 4.03
C ALA A 129 -13.62 6.80 3.04
N LEU A 130 -13.91 7.15 1.77
CA LEU A 130 -14.15 6.17 0.72
C LEU A 130 -12.90 5.36 0.39
N SER A 131 -11.72 5.97 0.40
CA SER A 131 -10.46 5.26 0.14
C SER A 131 -10.20 4.16 1.16
N VAL A 132 -10.48 4.41 2.44
CA VAL A 132 -10.39 3.40 3.49
C VAL A 132 -11.42 2.29 3.27
N LEU A 133 -12.68 2.63 3.02
CA LEU A 133 -13.75 1.64 2.80
C LEU A 133 -13.49 0.77 1.57
N VAL A 134 -13.08 1.38 0.45
CA VAL A 134 -12.78 0.64 -0.79
C VAL A 134 -11.56 -0.26 -0.62
N SER A 135 -10.54 0.18 0.14
CA SER A 135 -9.35 -0.63 0.38
C SER A 135 -9.65 -1.90 1.18
N MET A 136 -10.60 -1.86 2.10
CA MET A 136 -11.03 -3.03 2.89
C MET A 136 -11.76 -4.09 2.05
N GLY A 137 -12.34 -3.69 0.91
CA GLY A 137 -13.02 -4.60 -0.02
C GLY A 137 -12.15 -5.08 -1.18
N SER A 138 -10.94 -4.54 -1.33
CA SER A 138 -10.05 -4.90 -2.43
C SER A 138 -9.13 -6.07 -2.06
N VAL A 139 -9.23 -7.16 -2.81
CA VAL A 139 -8.36 -8.33 -2.64
C VAL A 139 -6.93 -8.00 -3.08
N GLY A 140 -5.92 -8.62 -2.47
CA GLY A 140 -4.48 -8.45 -2.78
C GLY A 140 -4.04 -8.91 -4.18
N LEU A 141 -4.83 -8.59 -5.21
CA LEU A 141 -4.53 -8.80 -6.63
C LEU A 141 -3.58 -7.72 -7.15
N PRO A 142 -2.92 -7.92 -8.30
CA PRO A 142 -2.14 -6.89 -8.96
C PRO A 142 -2.95 -5.60 -9.15
N GLY A 143 -2.36 -4.45 -8.80
CA GLY A 143 -3.07 -3.15 -8.77
C GLY A 143 -3.68 -2.77 -10.11
N GLN A 144 -3.00 -3.04 -11.22
CA GLN A 144 -3.53 -2.77 -12.57
C GLN A 144 -4.86 -3.44 -12.86
N ALA A 145 -5.09 -4.67 -12.35
CA ALA A 145 -6.34 -5.40 -12.58
C ALA A 145 -7.54 -4.75 -11.89
N ILE A 146 -7.30 -3.98 -10.81
CA ILE A 146 -8.38 -3.38 -10.01
C ILE A 146 -8.35 -1.85 -10.01
N PHE A 147 -7.36 -1.21 -10.67
CA PHE A 147 -7.12 0.24 -10.62
C PHE A 147 -8.37 1.07 -10.91
N LEU A 148 -9.04 0.81 -12.03
CA LEU A 148 -10.25 1.54 -12.38
C LEU A 148 -11.40 1.28 -11.41
N ALA A 149 -11.60 0.01 -11.02
CA ALA A 149 -12.68 -0.37 -10.11
C ALA A 149 -12.58 0.32 -8.74
N THR A 150 -11.36 0.57 -8.27
CA THR A 150 -11.12 1.19 -6.96
C THR A 150 -11.03 2.71 -7.01
N ASN A 151 -10.37 3.27 -8.04
CA ASN A 151 -10.19 4.73 -8.14
C ASN A 151 -11.43 5.45 -8.66
N LEU A 152 -12.24 4.83 -9.52
CA LEU A 152 -13.41 5.47 -10.14
C LEU A 152 -14.44 5.96 -9.11
N PRO A 153 -14.90 5.17 -8.13
CA PRO A 153 -15.88 5.64 -7.16
C PRO A 153 -15.36 6.79 -6.30
N ILE A 154 -14.07 6.78 -5.95
CA ILE A 154 -13.46 7.80 -5.11
C ILE A 154 -13.32 9.11 -5.90
N THR A 155 -12.74 9.05 -7.10
CA THR A 155 -12.56 10.20 -8.00
C THR A 155 -13.90 10.85 -8.33
N SER A 156 -14.94 10.04 -8.63
CA SER A 156 -16.29 10.55 -8.90
C SER A 156 -16.91 11.22 -7.67
N ALA A 157 -16.81 10.62 -6.49
CA ALA A 157 -17.35 11.17 -5.26
C ALA A 157 -16.67 12.49 -4.84
N MET A 158 -15.39 12.68 -5.22
CA MET A 158 -14.69 13.95 -5.05
C MET A 158 -15.04 14.99 -6.12
N GLY A 159 -15.93 14.67 -7.08
CA GLY A 159 -16.36 15.58 -8.15
C GLY A 159 -15.30 15.80 -9.22
N LEU A 160 -14.35 14.89 -9.37
CA LEU A 160 -13.27 14.98 -10.33
C LEU A 160 -13.58 14.21 -11.62
N PRO A 161 -13.05 14.64 -12.78
CA PRO A 161 -13.26 13.95 -14.05
C PRO A 161 -12.49 12.61 -14.08
N ILE A 162 -13.22 11.54 -14.38
CA ILE A 162 -12.68 10.18 -14.43
C ILE A 162 -11.88 9.87 -15.69
N ALA A 163 -11.94 10.74 -16.69
CA ALA A 163 -11.28 10.53 -17.99
C ALA A 163 -9.74 10.44 -17.91
N ALA A 164 -9.15 10.97 -16.82
CA ALA A 164 -7.70 10.87 -16.57
C ALA A 164 -7.26 9.49 -16.05
N LEU A 165 -8.15 8.70 -15.45
CA LEU A 165 -7.82 7.44 -14.80
C LEU A 165 -7.17 6.41 -15.73
N PRO A 166 -7.62 6.19 -16.98
CA PRO A 166 -6.97 5.25 -17.90
C PRO A 166 -5.53 5.62 -18.23
N VAL A 167 -5.22 6.92 -18.29
CA VAL A 167 -3.87 7.41 -18.57
C VAL A 167 -2.95 7.15 -17.37
N LEU A 168 -3.43 7.40 -16.15
CA LEU A 168 -2.69 7.11 -14.93
C LEU A 168 -2.48 5.61 -14.72
N MET A 169 -3.51 4.80 -14.99
CA MET A 169 -3.41 3.34 -14.96
C MET A 169 -2.29 2.81 -15.87
N ALA A 170 -2.06 3.43 -17.02
CA ALA A 170 -1.03 2.99 -17.95
C ALA A 170 0.40 3.11 -17.39
N VAL A 171 0.64 4.00 -16.43
CA VAL A 171 1.94 4.20 -15.77
C VAL A 171 2.00 3.63 -14.35
N ASP A 172 0.87 3.18 -13.83
CA ASP A 172 0.73 2.70 -12.44
C ASP A 172 1.56 1.43 -12.15
N ALA A 173 1.93 0.66 -13.18
CA ALA A 173 2.78 -0.53 -13.03
C ALA A 173 4.10 -0.25 -12.30
N ILE A 174 4.63 0.98 -12.39
CA ILE A 174 5.89 1.35 -11.74
C ILE A 174 5.67 1.56 -10.24
N PRO A 175 4.75 2.45 -9.79
CA PRO A 175 4.49 2.63 -8.37
C PRO A 175 3.84 1.39 -7.71
N ASP A 176 3.07 0.55 -8.44
CA ASP A 176 2.42 -0.65 -7.91
C ASP A 176 3.42 -1.67 -7.33
N VAL A 177 4.66 -1.72 -7.85
CA VAL A 177 5.74 -2.50 -7.24
C VAL A 177 5.97 -2.07 -5.79
N LEU A 178 6.13 -0.77 -5.55
CA LEU A 178 6.37 -0.22 -4.21
C LEU A 178 5.11 -0.26 -3.34
N ALA A 179 3.93 -0.10 -3.93
CA ALA A 179 2.66 -0.28 -3.25
C ALA A 179 2.55 -1.70 -2.67
N THR A 180 2.87 -2.71 -3.46
CA THR A 180 2.84 -4.12 -3.01
C THR A 180 3.88 -4.37 -1.92
N VAL A 181 5.10 -3.86 -2.09
CA VAL A 181 6.15 -3.92 -1.05
C VAL A 181 5.65 -3.26 0.26
N GLY A 182 4.98 -2.12 0.16
CA GLY A 182 4.39 -1.43 1.31
C GLY A 182 3.29 -2.23 2.00
N ASN A 183 2.36 -2.83 1.24
CA ASN A 183 1.30 -3.67 1.80
C ASN A 183 1.88 -4.87 2.56
N VAL A 184 2.80 -5.59 1.94
CA VAL A 184 3.46 -6.75 2.55
C VAL A 184 4.28 -6.36 3.78
N THR A 185 4.93 -5.19 3.77
CA THR A 185 5.60 -4.64 4.95
C THR A 185 4.59 -4.37 6.07
N GLY A 186 3.41 -3.83 5.75
CA GLY A 186 2.32 -3.62 6.70
C GLY A 186 1.82 -4.92 7.31
N ASP A 187 1.61 -5.95 6.49
CA ASP A 187 1.15 -7.26 6.93
C ASP A 187 2.15 -7.92 7.90
N MET A 188 3.45 -7.88 7.56
CA MET A 188 4.51 -8.40 8.41
C MET A 188 4.66 -7.58 9.71
N THR A 189 4.50 -6.26 9.64
CA THR A 189 4.51 -5.36 10.81
C THR A 189 3.34 -5.65 11.74
N ALA A 190 2.13 -5.75 11.20
CA ALA A 190 0.94 -6.08 11.98
C ALA A 190 1.10 -7.44 12.70
N THR A 191 1.65 -8.42 11.99
CA THR A 191 1.92 -9.75 12.55
C THR A 191 2.95 -9.68 13.69
N ALA A 192 4.01 -8.89 13.53
CA ALA A 192 5.02 -8.68 14.57
C ALA A 192 4.44 -7.98 15.82
N VAL A 193 3.59 -6.98 15.62
CA VAL A 193 2.91 -6.25 16.70
C VAL A 193 1.94 -7.15 17.47
N VAL A 194 1.14 -7.96 16.77
CA VAL A 194 0.22 -8.91 17.40
C VAL A 194 0.99 -9.98 18.19
N ALA A 195 2.11 -10.47 17.63
CA ALA A 195 2.95 -11.44 18.33
C ALA A 195 3.52 -10.87 19.64
N ALA A 196 4.10 -9.66 19.61
CA ALA A 196 4.63 -9.01 20.79
C ALA A 196 3.57 -8.81 21.89
N ARG A 197 2.36 -8.39 21.52
CA ARG A 197 1.27 -8.22 22.48
C ARG A 197 0.71 -9.53 23.02
N SER A 198 0.77 -10.61 22.25
CA SER A 198 0.35 -11.93 22.69
C SER A 198 1.35 -12.52 23.70
N GLU A 199 2.62 -12.25 23.54
CA GLU A 199 3.68 -12.61 24.51
C GLU A 199 3.48 -11.86 25.82
N ASP A 200 3.20 -10.54 25.78
CA ASP A 200 2.93 -9.71 26.98
C ASP A 200 1.70 -10.20 27.79
N VAL A 201 0.70 -10.81 27.13
CA VAL A 201 -0.52 -11.36 27.81
C VAL A 201 -0.25 -12.72 28.43
N LEU A 202 0.63 -13.54 27.84
CA LEU A 202 0.90 -14.90 28.32
C LEU A 202 1.98 -14.95 29.40
N ASP A 203 2.83 -13.92 29.50
CA ASP A 203 3.87 -13.78 30.50
C ASP A 203 3.83 -12.36 31.07
N PRO A 204 2.89 -12.07 31.99
CA PRO A 204 2.67 -10.72 32.51
C PRO A 204 3.74 -10.23 33.50
N GLY A 205 4.90 -10.96 33.66
CA GLY A 205 6.01 -10.58 34.53
C GLY A 205 5.83 -10.99 36.00
#